data_66e6c596d6e0abe793b25b63b9a1629a
#
_entry.id   66e6c596d6e0abe793b25b63b9a1629a
#
_cell.length_a   1.000
_cell.length_b   1.000
_cell.length_c   1.000
_cell.angle_alpha   90.00
_cell.angle_beta   90.00
_cell.angle_gamma   90.00
#
_symmetry.space_group_name_H-M   'P 1'
#
loop_
_entity.id
_entity.type
_entity.pdbx_description
1 polymer ?
#
loop_
_entity_poly.entity_id
_entity_poly.type
_entity_poly.pdbx_seq_one_letter_code
_entity_poly.pdbx_strand_id
1 'polypeptide(L)'
;MNVEASEGISFRLQAAIYRESVALVEAGVCDAGDVDRVITNSIGRRWSVGGPFEIWEQIGWDLVQVIAGELVSEISAATSASEIVVPDVCESTGFTGSSSSAASKFQNVAVIGAGLLGHGIALELAVHGKQVFLNDVSDYLLSDAISRARVGLKALASVGRISEDQIEHALTHISTSTDLGESVKNADLVIEAASENIDLKKNIFAEIDSSAPTHSVLASNSSTFVPSAYGSVTNRTSRVVGIHYFNPPHLLPGIEIITGPDTSSEVVSLVKDEYEAIGKKPAVVRIEIQGFISNRLQVALLREAMSTVESGEATAAEIDDIVRNGFGPKFAEIGVFGSVSHSDMSELFAELNNDCELPNILLDKIESGDLGVK
;
A
#
# COMPACT_ATOMS: atom_id res chain seq x y z
N MET A 1 -5.14 26.85 17.98
CA MET A 1 -6.33 26.06 18.37
C MET A 1 -6.32 25.81 19.87
N ASN A 2 -7.48 25.79 20.56
CA ASN A 2 -7.52 25.42 21.97
C ASN A 2 -7.52 23.87 22.14
N VAL A 3 -7.27 23.36 23.34
CA VAL A 3 -7.12 21.92 23.60
C VAL A 3 -8.39 21.14 23.29
N GLU A 4 -9.56 21.63 23.72
CA GLU A 4 -10.85 20.96 23.48
C GLU A 4 -11.20 20.84 21.99
N ALA A 5 -10.94 21.89 21.19
CA ALA A 5 -11.15 21.85 19.75
C ALA A 5 -10.16 20.89 19.06
N SER A 6 -8.93 20.82 19.53
CA SER A 6 -7.93 19.86 19.02
C SER A 6 -8.31 18.41 19.29
N GLU A 7 -8.85 18.13 20.48
CA GLU A 7 -9.34 16.80 20.84
C GLU A 7 -10.54 16.40 19.99
N GLY A 8 -11.53 17.28 19.80
CA GLY A 8 -12.69 17.02 18.94
C GLY A 8 -12.30 16.71 17.50
N ILE A 9 -11.38 17.49 16.90
CA ILE A 9 -10.87 17.23 15.55
C ILE A 9 -10.11 15.90 15.50
N SER A 10 -9.26 15.62 16.48
CA SER A 10 -8.53 14.34 16.56
C SER A 10 -9.48 13.14 16.57
N PHE A 11 -10.58 13.23 17.32
CA PHE A 11 -11.60 12.18 17.37
C PHE A 11 -12.30 12.00 16.02
N ARG A 12 -12.68 13.08 15.35
CA ARG A 12 -13.33 13.02 14.03
C ARG A 12 -12.44 12.37 12.97
N LEU A 13 -11.15 12.72 12.93
CA LEU A 13 -10.18 12.13 12.03
C LEU A 13 -10.01 10.61 12.26
N GLN A 14 -9.91 10.20 13.53
CA GLN A 14 -9.85 8.78 13.90
C GLN A 14 -11.15 8.04 13.57
N ALA A 15 -12.30 8.67 13.82
CA ALA A 15 -13.59 8.08 13.49
C ALA A 15 -13.78 7.86 11.99
N ALA A 16 -13.28 8.74 11.14
CA ALA A 16 -13.32 8.55 9.68
C ALA A 16 -12.52 7.32 9.23
N ILE A 17 -11.31 7.12 9.77
CA ILE A 17 -10.49 5.93 9.50
C ILE A 17 -11.19 4.67 10.02
N TYR A 18 -11.70 4.70 11.23
CA TYR A 18 -12.36 3.56 11.84
C TYR A 18 -13.61 3.15 11.07
N ARG A 19 -14.47 4.11 10.69
CA ARG A 19 -15.68 3.86 9.90
C ARG A 19 -15.37 3.10 8.62
N GLU A 20 -14.35 3.53 7.89
CA GLU A 20 -13.94 2.83 6.67
C GLU A 20 -13.35 1.45 6.98
N SER A 21 -12.55 1.32 8.04
CA SER A 21 -12.00 0.05 8.49
C SER A 21 -13.10 -0.99 8.76
N VAL A 22 -14.14 -0.56 9.44
CA VAL A 22 -15.31 -1.36 9.77
C VAL A 22 -16.05 -1.79 8.50
N ALA A 23 -16.33 -0.84 7.61
CA ALA A 23 -17.02 -1.12 6.36
C ALA A 23 -16.29 -2.17 5.50
N LEU A 24 -14.95 -2.12 5.46
CA LEU A 24 -14.14 -3.12 4.76
C LEU A 24 -14.27 -4.52 5.38
N VAL A 25 -14.28 -4.61 6.70
CA VAL A 25 -14.44 -5.89 7.42
C VAL A 25 -15.85 -6.44 7.23
N GLU A 26 -16.89 -5.61 7.38
CA GLU A 26 -18.29 -6.04 7.18
C GLU A 26 -18.56 -6.50 5.74
N ALA A 27 -17.96 -5.85 4.76
CA ALA A 27 -18.05 -6.24 3.36
C ALA A 27 -17.25 -7.53 3.04
N GLY A 28 -16.49 -8.08 4.01
CA GLY A 28 -15.67 -9.28 3.81
C GLY A 28 -14.43 -9.05 2.95
N VAL A 29 -14.05 -7.79 2.72
CA VAL A 29 -12.86 -7.40 1.93
C VAL A 29 -11.58 -7.87 2.64
N CYS A 30 -11.54 -7.73 3.95
CA CYS A 30 -10.41 -8.15 4.79
C CYS A 30 -10.89 -8.49 6.19
N ASP A 31 -10.02 -8.98 7.07
CA ASP A 31 -10.30 -9.04 8.50
C ASP A 31 -9.70 -7.84 9.26
N ALA A 32 -10.09 -7.67 10.52
CA ALA A 32 -9.58 -6.58 11.37
C ALA A 32 -8.05 -6.63 11.54
N GLY A 33 -7.49 -7.84 11.60
CA GLY A 33 -6.04 -8.04 11.67
C GLY A 33 -5.31 -7.61 10.39
N ASP A 34 -5.93 -7.72 9.22
CA ASP A 34 -5.38 -7.22 7.95
C ASP A 34 -5.37 -5.69 7.95
N VAL A 35 -6.41 -5.02 8.44
CA VAL A 35 -6.46 -3.56 8.61
C VAL A 35 -5.33 -3.09 9.53
N ASP A 36 -5.23 -3.66 10.72
CA ASP A 36 -4.19 -3.28 11.68
C ASP A 36 -2.78 -3.58 11.14
N ARG A 37 -2.62 -4.65 10.36
CA ARG A 37 -1.36 -4.99 9.69
C ARG A 37 -0.95 -3.94 8.66
N VAL A 38 -1.89 -3.45 7.85
CA VAL A 38 -1.65 -2.34 6.91
C VAL A 38 -1.25 -1.08 7.68
N ILE A 39 -2.00 -0.71 8.70
CA ILE A 39 -1.73 0.50 9.48
C ILE A 39 -0.35 0.41 10.16
N THR A 40 -0.11 -0.62 10.95
CA THR A 40 1.14 -0.73 11.75
C THR A 40 2.39 -0.92 10.91
N ASN A 41 2.27 -1.44 9.70
CA ASN A 41 3.43 -1.77 8.87
C ASN A 41 3.60 -0.89 7.63
N SER A 42 2.68 0.05 7.39
CA SER A 42 2.77 0.97 6.23
C SER A 42 2.30 2.39 6.55
N ILE A 43 1.01 2.70 6.36
CA ILE A 43 0.50 4.07 6.39
C ILE A 43 0.58 4.72 7.78
N GLY A 44 0.34 3.99 8.85
CA GLY A 44 0.46 4.50 10.23
C GLY A 44 1.89 4.93 10.55
N ARG A 45 2.90 4.23 10.01
CA ARG A 45 4.31 4.64 10.14
C ARG A 45 4.59 5.96 9.45
N ARG A 46 3.90 6.26 8.35
CA ARG A 46 3.98 7.57 7.70
C ARG A 46 3.31 8.62 8.55
N TRP A 47 2.12 8.34 9.09
CA TRP A 47 1.40 9.26 9.97
C TRP A 47 2.15 9.62 11.26
N SER A 48 3.09 8.76 11.70
CA SER A 48 3.93 9.08 12.85
C SER A 48 5.08 10.07 12.55
N VAL A 49 5.31 10.40 11.29
CA VAL A 49 6.37 11.33 10.86
C VAL A 49 5.88 12.48 10.00
N GLY A 50 4.67 12.41 9.46
CA GLY A 50 4.03 13.44 8.66
C GLY A 50 2.52 13.34 8.72
N GLY A 51 1.80 14.45 8.65
CA GLY A 51 0.35 14.47 8.59
C GLY A 51 -0.20 14.17 7.20
N PRO A 52 -1.53 14.08 7.03
CA PRO A 52 -2.15 13.69 5.77
C PRO A 52 -1.81 14.64 4.61
N PHE A 53 -1.78 15.94 4.82
CA PHE A 53 -1.44 16.91 3.77
C PHE A 53 0.02 16.83 3.36
N GLU A 54 0.96 16.75 4.34
CA GLU A 54 2.41 16.58 4.06
C GLU A 54 2.70 15.29 3.28
N ILE A 55 2.03 14.18 3.63
CA ILE A 55 2.21 12.89 2.95
C ILE A 55 1.69 12.96 1.52
N TRP A 56 0.50 13.54 1.31
CA TRP A 56 -0.08 13.64 -0.03
C TRP A 56 0.69 14.61 -0.93
N GLU A 57 1.25 15.69 -0.37
CA GLU A 57 2.14 16.58 -1.12
C GLU A 57 3.39 15.85 -1.62
N GLN A 58 3.98 14.98 -0.79
CA GLN A 58 5.15 14.17 -1.17
C GLN A 58 4.83 13.12 -2.24
N ILE A 59 3.61 12.57 -2.23
CA ILE A 59 3.13 11.59 -3.22
C ILE A 59 2.86 12.29 -4.56
N GLY A 60 2.45 13.54 -4.53
CA GLY A 60 2.04 14.35 -5.68
C GLY A 60 0.54 14.38 -5.85
N TRP A 61 -0.01 15.58 -5.92
CA TRP A 61 -1.45 15.81 -5.98
C TRP A 61 -2.10 15.27 -7.24
N ASP A 62 -1.39 15.14 -8.36
CA ASP A 62 -1.90 14.50 -9.57
C ASP A 62 -2.30 13.04 -9.31
N LEU A 63 -1.49 12.30 -8.54
CA LEU A 63 -1.80 10.93 -8.15
C LEU A 63 -2.91 10.89 -7.10
N VAL A 64 -2.94 11.85 -6.19
CA VAL A 64 -4.03 12.01 -5.20
C VAL A 64 -5.36 12.21 -5.91
N GLN A 65 -5.39 13.04 -6.95
CA GLN A 65 -6.59 13.29 -7.75
C GLN A 65 -7.13 12.00 -8.39
N VAL A 66 -6.24 11.19 -8.95
CA VAL A 66 -6.63 9.90 -9.54
C VAL A 66 -7.18 8.96 -8.46
N ILE A 67 -6.48 8.83 -7.33
CA ILE A 67 -6.88 7.92 -6.25
C ILE A 67 -8.15 8.42 -5.53
N ALA A 68 -8.17 9.69 -5.12
CA ALA A 68 -9.28 10.24 -4.34
C ALA A 68 -10.52 10.49 -5.19
N GLY A 69 -10.38 10.93 -6.45
CA GLY A 69 -11.51 11.22 -7.31
C GLY A 69 -12.41 10.01 -7.60
N GLU A 70 -11.82 8.82 -7.66
CA GLU A 70 -12.56 7.57 -7.83
C GLU A 70 -13.09 7.02 -6.51
N LEU A 71 -12.35 7.19 -5.40
CA LEU A 71 -12.66 6.56 -4.13
C LEU A 71 -13.59 7.35 -3.21
N VAL A 72 -13.63 8.67 -3.32
CA VAL A 72 -14.38 9.50 -2.35
C VAL A 72 -15.86 9.16 -2.28
N SER A 73 -16.47 8.83 -3.45
CA SER A 73 -17.87 8.43 -3.50
C SER A 73 -18.13 7.00 -2.99
N GLU A 74 -17.10 6.17 -2.91
CA GLU A 74 -17.20 4.76 -2.50
C GLU A 74 -16.86 4.55 -1.03
N ILE A 75 -16.21 5.53 -0.38
CA ILE A 75 -15.85 5.45 1.04
C ILE A 75 -17.11 5.52 1.89
N SER A 76 -17.18 4.65 2.91
CA SER A 76 -18.32 4.53 3.80
C SER A 76 -18.75 5.87 4.39
N ALA A 77 -20.05 6.15 4.25
CA ALA A 77 -20.74 7.30 4.84
C ALA A 77 -21.60 6.90 6.05
N ALA A 78 -21.45 5.69 6.57
CA ALA A 78 -22.23 5.16 7.68
C ALA A 78 -22.12 6.06 8.92
N THR A 79 -23.26 6.37 9.54
CA THR A 79 -23.38 7.27 10.69
C THR A 79 -23.53 6.53 12.03
N SER A 80 -23.68 5.20 11.97
CA SER A 80 -23.75 4.34 13.15
C SER A 80 -22.78 3.16 12.99
N ALA A 81 -22.08 2.82 14.06
CA ALA A 81 -21.48 1.50 14.15
C ALA A 81 -22.63 0.50 14.23
N SER A 82 -22.78 -0.41 13.24
CA SER A 82 -23.45 -1.66 13.49
C SER A 82 -22.76 -2.35 14.68
N GLU A 83 -23.44 -3.24 15.38
CA GLU A 83 -22.84 -4.04 16.46
C GLU A 83 -21.69 -4.90 15.90
N ILE A 84 -20.55 -4.25 15.67
CA ILE A 84 -19.36 -5.00 15.29
C ILE A 84 -18.86 -5.64 16.57
N VAL A 85 -19.04 -6.92 16.63
CA VAL A 85 -18.23 -7.76 17.49
C VAL A 85 -16.80 -7.62 16.94
N VAL A 86 -16.04 -6.69 17.54
CA VAL A 86 -14.59 -6.71 17.36
C VAL A 86 -14.18 -8.13 17.75
N PRO A 87 -13.72 -8.98 16.82
CA PRO A 87 -13.23 -10.28 17.21
C PRO A 87 -12.21 -10.01 18.31
N ASP A 88 -12.31 -10.73 19.44
CA ASP A 88 -11.28 -10.67 20.48
C ASP A 88 -9.95 -10.59 19.75
N VAL A 89 -9.24 -9.45 19.91
CA VAL A 89 -7.99 -9.19 19.21
C VAL A 89 -7.16 -10.41 19.49
N CYS A 90 -7.00 -11.21 18.45
CA CYS A 90 -6.32 -12.48 18.55
C CYS A 90 -5.04 -12.18 19.30
N GLU A 91 -4.88 -12.77 20.47
CA GLU A 91 -3.72 -12.59 21.34
C GLU A 91 -2.53 -12.39 20.44
N SER A 92 -1.79 -11.32 20.65
CA SER A 92 -0.53 -11.08 19.96
C SER A 92 0.23 -12.38 20.08
N THR A 93 0.08 -13.26 19.12
CA THR A 93 0.92 -14.43 19.02
C THR A 93 2.29 -13.84 18.84
N GLY A 94 2.97 -13.72 19.98
CA GLY A 94 4.36 -13.34 20.02
C GLY A 94 5.03 -14.19 18.97
N PHE A 95 5.48 -13.55 17.92
CA PHE A 95 6.10 -14.20 16.78
C PHE A 95 7.43 -14.79 17.27
N THR A 96 7.35 -15.99 17.86
CA THR A 96 8.50 -16.86 17.95
C THR A 96 8.70 -17.37 16.54
N GLY A 97 9.58 -16.71 15.82
CA GLY A 97 10.02 -17.15 14.51
C GLY A 97 10.50 -18.59 14.57
N SER A 98 9.65 -19.53 14.25
CA SER A 98 10.08 -20.82 13.80
C SER A 98 10.54 -20.62 12.36
N SER A 99 11.85 -20.47 12.18
CA SER A 99 12.51 -20.62 10.90
C SER A 99 12.28 -22.05 10.40
N SER A 100 11.12 -22.33 9.81
CA SER A 100 11.02 -23.46 8.91
C SER A 100 11.77 -23.04 7.65
N SER A 101 12.93 -23.64 7.41
CA SER A 101 13.69 -23.51 6.18
C SER A 101 12.98 -24.25 5.04
N ALA A 102 11.76 -23.85 4.73
CA ALA A 102 11.14 -24.21 3.46
C ALA A 102 11.93 -23.45 2.40
N ALA A 103 12.51 -24.15 1.42
CA ALA A 103 13.21 -23.52 0.31
C ALA A 103 12.25 -22.52 -0.34
N SER A 104 12.72 -21.27 -0.54
CA SER A 104 11.96 -20.24 -1.24
C SER A 104 11.44 -20.77 -2.57
N LYS A 105 10.15 -20.55 -2.84
CA LYS A 105 9.49 -21.01 -4.07
C LYS A 105 9.68 -20.05 -5.24
N PHE A 106 9.99 -18.77 -4.96
CA PHE A 106 10.32 -17.77 -5.97
C PHE A 106 11.82 -17.46 -5.93
N GLN A 107 12.60 -18.11 -6.79
CA GLN A 107 14.04 -17.85 -6.91
C GLN A 107 14.31 -16.76 -7.95
N ASN A 108 13.61 -16.82 -9.08
CA ASN A 108 13.75 -15.89 -10.19
C ASN A 108 12.56 -14.96 -10.24
N VAL A 109 12.78 -13.67 -10.06
CA VAL A 109 11.71 -12.66 -10.06
C VAL A 109 11.99 -11.64 -11.16
N ALA A 110 11.01 -11.41 -12.04
CA ALA A 110 11.06 -10.31 -12.98
C ALA A 110 10.30 -9.10 -12.44
N VAL A 111 10.87 -7.90 -12.53
CA VAL A 111 10.24 -6.64 -12.18
C VAL A 111 10.17 -5.79 -13.46
N ILE A 112 8.95 -5.48 -13.89
CA ILE A 112 8.67 -4.75 -15.13
C ILE A 112 8.32 -3.30 -14.81
N GLY A 113 9.19 -2.39 -15.19
CA GLY A 113 9.18 -0.99 -14.78
C GLY A 113 10.27 -0.71 -13.75
N ALA A 114 11.24 0.13 -14.12
CA ALA A 114 12.39 0.52 -13.29
C ALA A 114 12.17 1.90 -12.60
N GLY A 115 10.91 2.32 -12.48
CA GLY A 115 10.50 3.58 -11.87
C GLY A 115 10.70 3.66 -10.36
N LEU A 116 9.88 4.51 -9.72
CA LEU A 116 9.96 4.81 -8.27
C LEU A 116 9.80 3.57 -7.40
N LEU A 117 8.85 2.69 -7.72
CA LEU A 117 8.61 1.45 -6.97
C LEU A 117 9.51 0.31 -7.46
N GLY A 118 9.65 0.14 -8.78
CA GLY A 118 10.31 -1.02 -9.36
C GLY A 118 11.77 -1.19 -8.94
N HIS A 119 12.58 -0.12 -8.90
CA HIS A 119 13.96 -0.23 -8.39
C HIS A 119 14.03 -0.62 -6.91
N GLY A 120 13.08 -0.13 -6.10
CA GLY A 120 13.01 -0.45 -4.68
C GLY A 120 12.52 -1.89 -4.44
N ILE A 121 11.61 -2.40 -5.27
CA ILE A 121 11.16 -3.80 -5.25
C ILE A 121 12.33 -4.71 -5.66
N ALA A 122 13.04 -4.37 -6.74
CA ALA A 122 14.20 -5.12 -7.20
C ALA A 122 15.29 -5.21 -6.12
N LEU A 123 15.62 -4.09 -5.50
CA LEU A 123 16.58 -4.01 -4.39
C LEU A 123 16.15 -4.88 -3.20
N GLU A 124 14.88 -4.76 -2.78
CA GLU A 124 14.34 -5.55 -1.66
C GLU A 124 14.50 -7.05 -1.89
N LEU A 125 14.09 -7.52 -3.06
CA LEU A 125 14.19 -8.93 -3.42
C LEU A 125 15.64 -9.42 -3.53
N ALA A 126 16.53 -8.59 -4.10
CA ALA A 126 17.95 -8.91 -4.24
C ALA A 126 18.67 -9.03 -2.89
N VAL A 127 18.34 -8.19 -1.91
CA VAL A 127 18.84 -8.30 -0.52
C VAL A 127 18.50 -9.65 0.10
N HIS A 128 17.34 -10.21 -0.28
CA HIS A 128 16.90 -11.53 0.19
C HIS A 128 17.36 -12.70 -0.70
N GLY A 129 18.36 -12.45 -1.57
CA GLY A 129 19.03 -13.47 -2.40
C GLY A 129 18.25 -13.95 -3.61
N LYS A 130 17.21 -13.22 -4.04
CA LYS A 130 16.48 -13.53 -5.26
C LYS A 130 17.28 -13.10 -6.49
N GLN A 131 17.21 -13.87 -7.57
CA GLN A 131 17.69 -13.45 -8.88
C GLN A 131 16.63 -12.54 -9.50
N VAL A 132 16.94 -11.26 -9.67
CA VAL A 132 16.00 -10.24 -10.14
C VAL A 132 16.34 -9.83 -11.56
N PHE A 133 15.34 -9.87 -12.43
CA PHE A 133 15.42 -9.39 -13.81
C PHE A 133 14.61 -8.09 -13.90
N LEU A 134 15.32 -6.95 -13.84
CA LEU A 134 14.69 -5.63 -13.94
C LEU A 134 14.57 -5.20 -15.39
N ASN A 135 13.35 -4.97 -15.83
CA ASN A 135 13.04 -4.55 -17.20
C ASN A 135 12.51 -3.11 -17.24
N ASP A 136 12.90 -2.36 -18.24
CA ASP A 136 12.29 -1.09 -18.62
C ASP A 136 12.56 -0.82 -20.10
N VAL A 137 11.86 0.14 -20.70
CA VAL A 137 11.96 0.48 -22.13
C VAL A 137 13.30 1.13 -22.54
N SER A 138 14.16 1.49 -21.60
CA SER A 138 15.37 2.28 -21.85
C SER A 138 16.53 1.87 -20.94
N ASP A 139 17.71 1.68 -21.53
CA ASP A 139 18.96 1.45 -20.80
C ASP A 139 19.29 2.60 -19.83
N TYR A 140 18.89 3.84 -20.17
CA TYR A 140 19.05 5.00 -19.28
C TYR A 140 18.25 4.82 -18.00
N LEU A 141 16.97 4.45 -18.10
CA LEU A 141 16.10 4.21 -16.94
C LEU A 141 16.62 3.05 -16.07
N LEU A 142 17.12 1.99 -16.71
CA LEU A 142 17.71 0.85 -16.02
C LEU A 142 18.99 1.23 -15.27
N SER A 143 19.89 2.01 -15.90
CA SER A 143 21.11 2.50 -15.26
C SER A 143 20.81 3.43 -14.07
N ASP A 144 19.83 4.32 -14.21
CA ASP A 144 19.37 5.19 -13.13
C ASP A 144 18.75 4.38 -11.98
N ALA A 145 17.98 3.35 -12.30
CA ALA A 145 17.37 2.47 -11.29
C ALA A 145 18.45 1.73 -10.46
N ILE A 146 19.51 1.22 -11.09
CA ILE A 146 20.64 0.60 -10.37
C ILE A 146 21.35 1.63 -9.47
N SER A 147 21.49 2.86 -9.94
CA SER A 147 22.07 3.94 -9.13
C SER A 147 21.23 4.27 -7.90
N ARG A 148 19.91 4.34 -8.07
CA ARG A 148 18.96 4.53 -6.95
C ARG A 148 18.92 3.31 -6.02
N ALA A 149 18.96 2.09 -6.53
CA ALA A 149 19.05 0.88 -5.74
C ALA A 149 20.32 0.88 -4.86
N ARG A 150 21.45 1.30 -5.39
CA ARG A 150 22.70 1.47 -4.62
C ARG A 150 22.55 2.48 -3.47
N VAL A 151 21.85 3.59 -3.71
CA VAL A 151 21.56 4.58 -2.65
C VAL A 151 20.69 3.96 -1.55
N GLY A 152 19.64 3.23 -1.92
CA GLY A 152 18.78 2.51 -0.98
C GLY A 152 19.55 1.45 -0.16
N LEU A 153 20.43 0.69 -0.79
CA LEU A 153 21.29 -0.29 -0.10
C LEU A 153 22.22 0.38 0.91
N LYS A 154 22.83 1.52 0.54
CA LYS A 154 23.65 2.30 1.49
C LYS A 154 22.83 2.81 2.67
N ALA A 155 21.59 3.23 2.44
CA ALA A 155 20.70 3.64 3.52
C ALA A 155 20.39 2.46 4.47
N LEU A 156 20.12 1.25 3.93
CA LEU A 156 19.93 0.05 4.74
C LEU A 156 21.19 -0.29 5.56
N ALA A 157 22.38 -0.17 4.97
CA ALA A 157 23.63 -0.42 5.68
C ALA A 157 23.87 0.60 6.80
N SER A 158 23.58 1.89 6.54
CA SER A 158 23.77 2.96 7.54
C SER A 158 22.92 2.77 8.80
N VAL A 159 21.78 2.08 8.70
CA VAL A 159 20.91 1.73 9.84
C VAL A 159 21.09 0.30 10.34
N GLY A 160 22.12 -0.40 9.85
CA GLY A 160 22.49 -1.74 10.32
C GLY A 160 21.56 -2.86 9.90
N ARG A 161 20.71 -2.67 8.89
CA ARG A 161 19.84 -3.71 8.35
C ARG A 161 20.56 -4.70 7.45
N ILE A 162 21.62 -4.26 6.79
CA ILE A 162 22.57 -5.07 6.02
C ILE A 162 24.00 -4.62 6.34
N SER A 163 24.99 -5.42 6.03
CA SER A 163 26.39 -5.02 6.11
C SER A 163 26.85 -4.35 4.80
N GLU A 164 27.96 -3.59 4.83
CA GLU A 164 28.44 -2.89 3.63
C GLU A 164 28.85 -3.84 2.50
N ASP A 165 29.40 -5.00 2.83
CA ASP A 165 29.76 -6.04 1.85
C ASP A 165 28.53 -6.65 1.15
N GLN A 166 27.36 -6.64 1.80
CA GLN A 166 26.11 -7.09 1.19
C GLN A 166 25.60 -6.12 0.10
N ILE A 167 26.06 -4.87 0.03
CA ILE A 167 25.64 -3.90 -0.99
C ILE A 167 26.01 -4.42 -2.40
N GLU A 168 27.30 -4.71 -2.62
CA GLU A 168 27.74 -5.19 -3.93
C GLU A 168 27.17 -6.59 -4.21
N HIS A 169 27.07 -7.43 -3.20
CA HIS A 169 26.45 -8.76 -3.35
C HIS A 169 25.01 -8.66 -3.82
N ALA A 170 24.17 -7.84 -3.20
CA ALA A 170 22.79 -7.63 -3.62
C ALA A 170 22.70 -7.12 -5.07
N LEU A 171 23.57 -6.18 -5.46
CA LEU A 171 23.59 -5.66 -6.83
C LEU A 171 23.96 -6.72 -7.87
N THR A 172 24.77 -7.74 -7.53
CA THR A 172 25.06 -8.86 -8.44
C THR A 172 23.84 -9.74 -8.72
N HIS A 173 22.81 -9.67 -7.91
CA HIS A 173 21.56 -10.39 -8.09
C HIS A 173 20.58 -9.66 -9.02
N ILE A 174 20.87 -8.42 -9.44
CA ILE A 174 20.01 -7.65 -10.33
C ILE A 174 20.60 -7.62 -11.74
N SER A 175 19.93 -8.27 -12.66
CA SER A 175 20.20 -8.17 -14.10
C SER A 175 19.22 -7.24 -14.76
N THR A 176 19.62 -6.49 -15.77
CA THR A 176 18.78 -5.52 -16.48
C THR A 176 18.61 -5.88 -17.94
N SER A 177 17.43 -5.63 -18.51
CA SER A 177 17.17 -5.83 -19.94
C SER A 177 16.05 -4.91 -20.41
N THR A 178 16.15 -4.44 -21.65
CA THR A 178 15.05 -3.73 -22.34
C THR A 178 14.12 -4.68 -23.09
N ASP A 179 14.45 -5.96 -23.16
CA ASP A 179 13.60 -7.00 -23.74
C ASP A 179 12.75 -7.64 -22.64
N LEU A 180 11.43 -7.46 -22.73
CA LEU A 180 10.48 -7.96 -21.74
C LEU A 180 10.43 -9.50 -21.77
N GLY A 181 10.36 -10.12 -22.95
CA GLY A 181 10.31 -11.56 -23.10
C GLY A 181 11.52 -12.25 -22.48
N GLU A 182 12.73 -11.73 -22.74
CA GLU A 182 13.96 -12.22 -22.11
C GLU A 182 13.96 -12.07 -20.59
N SER A 183 13.37 -10.98 -20.08
CA SER A 183 13.31 -10.71 -18.64
C SER A 183 12.42 -11.69 -17.89
N VAL A 184 11.36 -12.20 -18.52
CA VAL A 184 10.36 -13.06 -17.86
C VAL A 184 10.49 -14.54 -18.15
N LYS A 185 11.29 -14.95 -19.12
CA LYS A 185 11.35 -16.34 -19.63
C LYS A 185 11.67 -17.42 -18.58
N ASN A 186 12.29 -17.06 -17.48
CA ASN A 186 12.65 -17.97 -16.39
C ASN A 186 12.05 -17.54 -15.05
N ALA A 187 11.14 -16.57 -15.03
CA ALA A 187 10.62 -16.02 -13.80
C ALA A 187 9.60 -16.96 -13.12
N ASP A 188 9.72 -17.14 -11.81
CA ASP A 188 8.74 -17.79 -10.97
C ASP A 188 7.62 -16.82 -10.59
N LEU A 189 7.98 -15.53 -10.44
CA LEU A 189 7.10 -14.41 -10.14
C LEU A 189 7.44 -13.24 -11.06
N VAL A 190 6.43 -12.62 -11.65
CA VAL A 190 6.57 -11.37 -12.42
C VAL A 190 5.78 -10.29 -11.71
N ILE A 191 6.42 -9.14 -11.41
CA ILE A 191 5.82 -7.99 -10.76
C ILE A 191 5.84 -6.81 -11.74
N GLU A 192 4.69 -6.44 -12.23
CA GLU A 192 4.52 -5.25 -13.06
C GLU A 192 4.44 -4.01 -12.15
N ALA A 193 5.31 -3.04 -12.40
CA ALA A 193 5.43 -1.76 -11.70
C ALA A 193 5.61 -0.58 -12.67
N ALA A 194 5.01 -0.68 -13.87
CA ALA A 194 5.01 0.36 -14.89
C ALA A 194 4.00 1.46 -14.57
N SER A 195 3.88 2.44 -15.46
CA SER A 195 2.96 3.58 -15.30
C SER A 195 1.51 3.15 -15.10
N GLU A 196 0.76 3.95 -14.31
CA GLU A 196 -0.63 3.68 -13.95
C GLU A 196 -1.57 3.99 -15.13
N ASN A 197 -1.60 3.07 -16.10
CA ASN A 197 -2.41 3.11 -17.30
C ASN A 197 -2.89 1.70 -17.64
N ILE A 198 -4.20 1.50 -17.65
CA ILE A 198 -4.80 0.16 -17.80
C ILE A 198 -4.48 -0.50 -19.15
N ASP A 199 -4.46 0.27 -20.23
CA ASP A 199 -4.17 -0.29 -21.56
C ASP A 199 -2.69 -0.74 -21.66
N LEU A 200 -1.77 0.04 -21.07
CA LEU A 200 -0.38 -0.34 -20.95
C LEU A 200 -0.23 -1.62 -20.12
N LYS A 201 -0.88 -1.70 -18.96
CA LYS A 201 -0.86 -2.88 -18.10
C LYS A 201 -1.40 -4.12 -18.81
N LYS A 202 -2.51 -4.01 -19.52
CA LYS A 202 -3.05 -5.10 -20.34
C LYS A 202 -2.07 -5.58 -21.42
N ASN A 203 -1.42 -4.65 -22.12
CA ASN A 203 -0.41 -5.00 -23.12
C ASN A 203 0.79 -5.74 -22.49
N ILE A 204 1.29 -5.25 -21.35
CA ILE A 204 2.35 -5.90 -20.61
C ILE A 204 1.91 -7.31 -20.15
N PHE A 205 0.71 -7.45 -19.56
CA PHE A 205 0.20 -8.74 -19.10
C PHE A 205 0.02 -9.76 -20.22
N ALA A 206 -0.44 -9.33 -21.40
CA ALA A 206 -0.54 -10.20 -22.58
C ALA A 206 0.83 -10.70 -23.05
N GLU A 207 1.86 -9.85 -23.04
CA GLU A 207 3.22 -10.22 -23.40
C GLU A 207 3.86 -11.12 -22.35
N ILE A 208 3.68 -10.82 -21.07
CA ILE A 208 4.15 -11.68 -19.96
C ILE A 208 3.51 -13.07 -20.06
N ASP A 209 2.18 -13.14 -20.29
CA ASP A 209 1.45 -14.40 -20.38
C ASP A 209 1.99 -15.31 -21.49
N SER A 210 2.42 -14.72 -22.60
CA SER A 210 2.98 -15.47 -23.73
C SER A 210 4.44 -15.91 -23.53
N SER A 211 5.21 -15.21 -22.69
CA SER A 211 6.67 -15.36 -22.59
C SER A 211 7.14 -16.02 -21.30
N ALA A 212 6.41 -15.83 -20.20
CA ALA A 212 6.77 -16.41 -18.90
C ALA A 212 6.36 -17.89 -18.80
N PRO A 213 7.07 -18.70 -18.00
CA PRO A 213 6.71 -20.09 -17.73
C PRO A 213 5.25 -20.22 -17.24
N THR A 214 4.61 -21.34 -17.57
CA THR A 214 3.18 -21.56 -17.23
C THR A 214 2.91 -21.58 -15.70
N HIS A 215 3.92 -21.92 -14.91
CA HIS A 215 3.85 -21.92 -13.46
C HIS A 215 4.00 -20.54 -12.81
N SER A 216 4.44 -19.53 -13.55
CA SER A 216 4.71 -18.19 -13.03
C SER A 216 3.47 -17.56 -12.44
N VAL A 217 3.62 -16.86 -11.32
CA VAL A 217 2.63 -15.94 -10.78
C VAL A 217 2.81 -14.59 -11.45
N LEU A 218 1.72 -13.99 -11.90
CA LEU A 218 1.72 -12.69 -12.55
C LEU A 218 1.09 -11.67 -11.61
N ALA A 219 1.87 -10.67 -11.20
CA ALA A 219 1.43 -9.68 -10.23
C ALA A 219 1.54 -8.25 -10.80
N SER A 220 0.63 -7.37 -10.37
CA SER A 220 0.79 -5.93 -10.57
C SER A 220 0.96 -5.22 -9.22
N ASN A 221 1.82 -4.20 -9.21
CA ASN A 221 1.96 -3.26 -8.09
C ASN A 221 1.02 -2.04 -8.24
N SER A 222 0.03 -2.10 -9.10
CA SER A 222 -0.95 -1.03 -9.29
C SER A 222 -1.57 -0.62 -7.94
N SER A 223 -1.76 0.68 -7.77
CA SER A 223 -2.42 1.26 -6.59
C SER A 223 -3.93 1.45 -6.78
N THR A 224 -4.42 1.36 -8.03
CA THR A 224 -5.81 1.64 -8.38
C THR A 224 -6.51 0.51 -9.13
N PHE A 225 -5.80 -0.17 -10.05
CA PHE A 225 -6.41 -1.23 -10.86
C PHE A 225 -6.39 -2.58 -10.15
N VAL A 226 -7.52 -3.25 -10.20
CA VAL A 226 -7.75 -4.57 -9.60
C VAL A 226 -7.29 -5.72 -10.52
N PRO A 227 -6.97 -6.91 -9.99
CA PRO A 227 -6.50 -8.06 -10.76
C PRO A 227 -7.36 -8.44 -11.96
N SER A 228 -8.68 -8.38 -11.85
CA SER A 228 -9.57 -8.68 -12.99
C SER A 228 -9.41 -7.71 -14.16
N ALA A 229 -9.04 -6.45 -13.89
CA ALA A 229 -8.91 -5.44 -14.94
C ALA A 229 -7.72 -5.71 -15.87
N TYR A 230 -6.53 -6.00 -15.33
CA TYR A 230 -5.32 -6.26 -16.12
C TYR A 230 -5.10 -7.75 -16.43
N GLY A 231 -5.62 -8.64 -15.58
CA GLY A 231 -5.50 -10.09 -15.78
C GLY A 231 -6.42 -10.68 -16.83
N SER A 232 -7.49 -9.96 -17.23
CA SER A 232 -8.50 -10.41 -18.21
C SER A 232 -7.93 -10.78 -19.57
N VAL A 233 -6.75 -10.32 -19.92
CA VAL A 233 -6.07 -10.60 -21.19
C VAL A 233 -5.17 -11.83 -21.15
N THR A 234 -5.03 -12.48 -19.99
CA THR A 234 -4.17 -13.64 -19.79
C THR A 234 -4.96 -14.95 -19.89
N ASN A 235 -4.28 -16.05 -20.22
CA ASN A 235 -4.86 -17.40 -20.22
C ASN A 235 -4.72 -18.10 -18.87
N ARG A 236 -4.23 -17.41 -17.83
CA ARG A 236 -3.96 -17.94 -16.48
C ARG A 236 -4.48 -17.00 -15.38
N THR A 237 -5.73 -16.56 -15.48
CA THR A 237 -6.35 -15.65 -14.51
C THR A 237 -6.24 -16.16 -13.06
N SER A 238 -6.23 -17.47 -12.86
CA SER A 238 -6.04 -18.09 -11.55
C SER A 238 -4.64 -17.88 -10.93
N ARG A 239 -3.69 -17.41 -11.72
CA ARG A 239 -2.32 -17.08 -11.28
C ARG A 239 -2.03 -15.58 -11.32
N VAL A 240 -3.05 -14.75 -11.51
CA VAL A 240 -2.95 -13.29 -11.47
C VAL A 240 -3.34 -12.79 -10.08
N VAL A 241 -2.54 -11.87 -9.52
CA VAL A 241 -2.72 -11.30 -8.18
C VAL A 241 -2.24 -9.85 -8.16
N GLY A 242 -2.73 -9.04 -7.23
CA GLY A 242 -2.12 -7.75 -6.91
C GLY A 242 -1.07 -7.91 -5.81
N ILE A 243 0.08 -7.26 -5.93
CA ILE A 243 1.07 -7.15 -4.85
C ILE A 243 1.41 -5.67 -4.71
N HIS A 244 0.67 -4.99 -3.84
CA HIS A 244 0.79 -3.55 -3.66
C HIS A 244 1.83 -3.23 -2.58
N TYR A 245 2.96 -2.70 -3.01
CA TYR A 245 4.03 -2.23 -2.13
C TYR A 245 3.82 -0.77 -1.74
N PHE A 246 4.34 -0.42 -0.59
CA PHE A 246 4.39 0.96 -0.10
C PHE A 246 5.77 1.58 -0.35
N ASN A 247 5.78 2.85 -0.75
CA ASN A 247 7.03 3.58 -0.98
C ASN A 247 7.61 4.11 0.35
N PRO A 248 8.89 3.89 0.68
CA PRO A 248 9.88 3.07 -0.06
C PRO A 248 9.73 1.56 0.23
N PRO A 249 9.73 0.69 -0.80
CA PRO A 249 9.50 -0.74 -0.64
C PRO A 249 10.43 -1.44 0.36
N HIS A 250 11.71 -1.11 0.32
CA HIS A 250 12.76 -1.71 1.15
C HIS A 250 12.78 -1.20 2.60
N LEU A 251 11.98 -0.19 2.95
CA LEU A 251 11.90 0.35 4.32
C LEU A 251 10.60 -0.06 5.01
N LEU A 252 9.51 -0.14 4.27
CA LEU A 252 8.19 -0.45 4.82
C LEU A 252 7.92 -1.96 4.72
N PRO A 253 7.67 -2.64 5.86
CA PRO A 253 7.42 -4.07 5.84
C PRO A 253 6.03 -4.45 5.31
N GLY A 254 5.06 -3.55 5.34
CA GLY A 254 3.70 -3.81 4.86
C GLY A 254 3.65 -4.03 3.35
N ILE A 255 2.78 -4.92 2.92
CA ILE A 255 2.30 -5.09 1.55
C ILE A 255 0.83 -5.51 1.59
N GLU A 256 0.10 -5.25 0.51
CA GLU A 256 -1.24 -5.79 0.32
C GLU A 256 -1.21 -6.83 -0.81
N ILE A 257 -1.85 -7.97 -0.58
CA ILE A 257 -2.07 -9.04 -1.58
C ILE A 257 -3.53 -8.95 -2.00
N ILE A 258 -3.77 -8.53 -3.23
CA ILE A 258 -5.12 -8.32 -3.76
C ILE A 258 -5.56 -9.54 -4.57
N THR A 259 -6.63 -10.17 -4.12
CA THR A 259 -7.20 -11.36 -4.75
C THR A 259 -8.23 -10.97 -5.79
N GLY A 260 -8.02 -11.35 -7.03
CA GLY A 260 -9.06 -11.24 -8.07
C GLY A 260 -10.08 -12.39 -7.98
N PRO A 261 -11.21 -12.31 -8.70
CA PRO A 261 -12.27 -13.32 -8.63
C PRO A 261 -11.83 -14.72 -9.05
N ASP A 262 -10.85 -14.81 -9.93
CA ASP A 262 -10.32 -16.10 -10.41
C ASP A 262 -9.03 -16.52 -9.70
N THR A 263 -8.40 -15.64 -8.90
CA THR A 263 -7.12 -15.93 -8.25
C THR A 263 -7.26 -17.16 -7.33
N SER A 264 -6.42 -18.17 -7.55
CA SER A 264 -6.49 -19.37 -6.72
C SER A 264 -5.97 -19.14 -5.30
N SER A 265 -6.60 -19.79 -4.32
CA SER A 265 -6.14 -19.74 -2.92
C SER A 265 -4.71 -20.26 -2.74
N GLU A 266 -4.28 -21.18 -3.61
CA GLU A 266 -2.89 -21.67 -3.65
C GLU A 266 -1.91 -20.51 -3.97
N VAL A 267 -2.23 -19.68 -4.96
CA VAL A 267 -1.39 -18.54 -5.35
C VAL A 267 -1.35 -17.51 -4.22
N VAL A 268 -2.48 -17.20 -3.59
CA VAL A 268 -2.53 -16.28 -2.45
C VAL A 268 -1.64 -16.78 -1.30
N SER A 269 -1.78 -18.06 -0.94
CA SER A 269 -0.95 -18.66 0.12
C SER A 269 0.53 -18.66 -0.25
N LEU A 270 0.85 -19.04 -1.50
CA LEU A 270 2.22 -19.05 -2.01
C LEU A 270 2.88 -17.67 -1.92
N VAL A 271 2.19 -16.62 -2.37
CA VAL A 271 2.70 -15.24 -2.30
C VAL A 271 2.83 -14.79 -0.85
N LYS A 272 1.82 -15.06 -0.01
CA LYS A 272 1.85 -14.70 1.41
C LYS A 272 3.05 -15.33 2.12
N ASP A 273 3.20 -16.65 2.01
CA ASP A 273 4.29 -17.39 2.66
C ASP A 273 5.67 -16.88 2.22
N GLU A 274 5.83 -16.60 0.93
CA GLU A 274 7.09 -16.09 0.38
C GLU A 274 7.45 -14.71 0.93
N TYR A 275 6.48 -13.82 1.00
CA TYR A 275 6.70 -12.47 1.53
C TYR A 275 6.91 -12.47 3.05
N GLU A 276 6.22 -13.33 3.79
CA GLU A 276 6.46 -13.53 5.22
C GLU A 276 7.89 -14.07 5.46
N ALA A 277 8.37 -14.97 4.61
CA ALA A 277 9.72 -15.54 4.72
C ALA A 277 10.84 -14.50 4.54
N ILE A 278 10.61 -13.44 3.76
CA ILE A 278 11.54 -12.32 3.60
C ILE A 278 11.26 -11.16 4.60
N GLY A 279 10.42 -11.39 5.62
CA GLY A 279 10.17 -10.44 6.70
C GLY A 279 9.10 -9.38 6.39
N LYS A 280 8.42 -9.46 5.26
CA LYS A 280 7.26 -8.61 4.97
C LYS A 280 6.06 -8.99 5.84
N LYS A 281 5.10 -8.08 5.89
CA LYS A 281 3.84 -8.21 6.65
C LYS A 281 2.65 -8.08 5.70
N PRO A 282 2.33 -9.15 4.96
CA PRO A 282 1.24 -9.11 3.99
C PRO A 282 -0.12 -9.03 4.69
N ALA A 283 -0.97 -8.14 4.19
CA ALA A 283 -2.40 -8.10 4.43
C ALA A 283 -3.14 -8.60 3.19
N VAL A 284 -4.18 -9.41 3.36
CA VAL A 284 -4.91 -10.01 2.24
C VAL A 284 -6.22 -9.28 1.98
N VAL A 285 -6.35 -8.72 0.80
CA VAL A 285 -7.60 -8.17 0.25
C VAL A 285 -8.32 -9.30 -0.47
N ARG A 286 -9.33 -9.89 0.18
CA ARG A 286 -10.02 -11.13 -0.26
C ARG A 286 -10.99 -10.92 -1.40
N ILE A 287 -11.55 -9.73 -1.49
CA ILE A 287 -12.45 -9.30 -2.57
C ILE A 287 -11.82 -8.07 -3.19
N GLU A 288 -11.54 -8.10 -4.48
CA GLU A 288 -11.00 -6.95 -5.16
C GLU A 288 -11.92 -5.74 -5.04
N ILE A 289 -11.35 -4.65 -4.59
CA ILE A 289 -12.02 -3.37 -4.39
C ILE A 289 -11.05 -2.26 -4.76
N GLN A 290 -11.55 -1.20 -5.35
CA GLN A 290 -10.73 -0.05 -5.73
C GLN A 290 -10.12 0.62 -4.49
N GLY A 291 -8.83 0.95 -4.57
CA GLY A 291 -8.09 1.58 -3.47
C GLY A 291 -7.66 0.64 -2.35
N PHE A 292 -8.06 -0.63 -2.41
CA PHE A 292 -7.67 -1.68 -1.45
C PHE A 292 -7.97 -1.28 0.01
N ILE A 293 -7.16 -1.67 0.98
CA ILE A 293 -7.31 -1.23 2.38
C ILE A 293 -6.65 0.14 2.56
N SER A 294 -5.40 0.26 2.17
CA SER A 294 -4.55 1.41 2.52
C SER A 294 -5.01 2.73 1.91
N ASN A 295 -5.32 2.76 0.62
CA ASN A 295 -5.74 3.99 -0.04
C ASN A 295 -7.13 4.42 0.44
N ARG A 296 -8.04 3.48 0.68
CA ARG A 296 -9.36 3.77 1.23
C ARG A 296 -9.26 4.44 2.60
N LEU A 297 -8.44 3.93 3.51
CA LEU A 297 -8.21 4.54 4.82
C LEU A 297 -7.56 5.92 4.74
N GLN A 298 -6.58 6.08 3.84
CA GLN A 298 -5.94 7.37 3.60
C GLN A 298 -6.92 8.41 3.03
N VAL A 299 -7.78 8.01 2.09
CA VAL A 299 -8.80 8.92 1.52
C VAL A 299 -9.90 9.22 2.53
N ALA A 300 -10.27 8.28 3.39
CA ALA A 300 -11.21 8.54 4.49
C ALA A 300 -10.67 9.62 5.46
N LEU A 301 -9.40 9.50 5.85
CA LEU A 301 -8.72 10.51 6.64
C LEU A 301 -8.65 11.86 5.92
N LEU A 302 -8.24 11.86 4.65
CA LEU A 302 -8.10 13.08 3.86
C LEU A 302 -9.44 13.80 3.70
N ARG A 303 -10.52 13.09 3.40
CA ARG A 303 -11.86 13.66 3.26
C ARG A 303 -12.28 14.42 4.53
N GLU A 304 -12.11 13.83 5.70
CA GLU A 304 -12.42 14.46 6.98
C GLU A 304 -11.49 15.65 7.27
N ALA A 305 -10.20 15.49 7.00
CA ALA A 305 -9.21 16.54 7.16
C ALA A 305 -9.54 17.78 6.31
N MET A 306 -9.94 17.58 5.06
CA MET A 306 -10.31 18.68 4.17
C MET A 306 -11.63 19.34 4.55
N SER A 307 -12.63 18.57 4.99
CA SER A 307 -13.88 19.11 5.53
C SER A 307 -13.62 20.02 6.73
N THR A 308 -12.71 19.63 7.62
CA THR A 308 -12.30 20.43 8.79
C THR A 308 -11.61 21.73 8.39
N VAL A 309 -10.79 21.70 7.33
CA VAL A 309 -10.15 22.92 6.80
C VAL A 309 -11.17 23.82 6.12
N GLU A 310 -12.08 23.27 5.33
CA GLU A 310 -13.12 24.02 4.62
C GLU A 310 -14.08 24.73 5.58
N SER A 311 -14.46 24.08 6.68
CA SER A 311 -15.29 24.68 7.72
C SER A 311 -14.56 25.78 8.52
N GLY A 312 -13.25 25.91 8.37
CA GLY A 312 -12.42 26.87 9.08
C GLY A 312 -12.13 26.49 10.54
N GLU A 313 -12.39 25.25 10.94
CA GLU A 313 -12.15 24.75 12.31
C GLU A 313 -10.66 24.56 12.59
N ALA A 314 -9.87 24.18 11.56
CA ALA A 314 -8.41 24.08 11.65
C ALA A 314 -7.75 24.37 10.30
N THR A 315 -6.48 24.71 10.33
CA THR A 315 -5.60 24.79 9.15
C THR A 315 -5.05 23.41 8.82
N ALA A 316 -4.58 23.23 7.57
CA ALA A 316 -3.91 21.99 7.14
C ALA A 316 -2.70 21.65 8.04
N ALA A 317 -1.90 22.64 8.40
CA ALA A 317 -0.75 22.46 9.30
C ALA A 317 -1.14 22.00 10.71
N GLU A 318 -2.23 22.52 11.26
CA GLU A 318 -2.74 22.07 12.57
C GLU A 318 -3.26 20.63 12.50
N ILE A 319 -3.89 20.22 11.39
CA ILE A 319 -4.32 18.84 11.19
C ILE A 319 -3.11 17.91 11.07
N ASP A 320 -2.10 18.30 10.30
CA ASP A 320 -0.86 17.52 10.18
C ASP A 320 -0.17 17.35 11.53
N ASP A 321 -0.17 18.38 12.36
CA ASP A 321 0.36 18.32 13.74
C ASP A 321 -0.48 17.39 14.65
N ILE A 322 -1.81 17.42 14.55
CA ILE A 322 -2.70 16.52 15.29
C ILE A 322 -2.43 15.06 14.94
N VAL A 323 -2.28 14.75 13.66
CA VAL A 323 -2.00 13.38 13.23
C VAL A 323 -0.60 12.95 13.65
N ARG A 324 0.42 13.73 13.32
CA ARG A 324 1.82 13.39 13.57
C ARG A 324 2.16 13.25 15.06
N ASN A 325 1.61 14.13 15.89
CA ASN A 325 1.94 14.20 17.32
C ASN A 325 0.85 13.58 18.23
N GLY A 326 -0.31 13.25 17.67
CA GLY A 326 -1.45 12.66 18.37
C GLY A 326 -1.58 11.16 18.12
N PHE A 327 -2.53 10.77 17.27
CA PHE A 327 -2.87 9.36 17.07
C PHE A 327 -1.99 8.60 16.09
N GLY A 328 -1.26 9.27 15.19
CA GLY A 328 -0.39 8.62 14.21
C GLY A 328 0.63 7.66 14.83
N PRO A 329 1.41 8.07 15.85
CA PRO A 329 2.32 7.17 16.57
C PRO A 329 1.60 5.97 17.18
N LYS A 330 0.44 6.16 17.80
CA LYS A 330 -0.36 5.11 18.40
C LYS A 330 -0.85 4.10 17.35
N PHE A 331 -1.35 4.59 16.21
CA PHE A 331 -1.77 3.75 15.10
C PHE A 331 -0.60 2.97 14.47
N ALA A 332 0.58 3.58 14.42
CA ALA A 332 1.79 2.91 13.95
C ALA A 332 2.22 1.72 14.84
N GLU A 333 1.86 1.76 16.12
CA GLU A 333 2.24 0.72 17.10
C GLU A 333 1.20 -0.40 17.18
N ILE A 334 -0.09 -0.05 17.31
CA ILE A 334 -1.14 -1.02 17.66
C ILE A 334 -2.29 -1.10 16.67
N GLY A 335 -2.29 -0.30 15.59
CA GLY A 335 -3.35 -0.29 14.57
C GLY A 335 -4.60 0.49 15.00
N VAL A 336 -5.63 0.41 14.16
CA VAL A 336 -6.91 1.08 14.38
C VAL A 336 -7.74 0.33 15.42
N PHE A 337 -7.98 -0.95 15.20
CA PHE A 337 -8.79 -1.77 16.09
C PHE A 337 -8.12 -2.00 17.46
N GLY A 338 -6.78 -2.11 17.49
CA GLY A 338 -6.03 -2.20 18.72
C GLY A 338 -6.02 -0.89 19.54
N SER A 339 -6.35 0.25 18.94
CA SER A 339 -6.23 1.56 19.58
C SER A 339 -7.50 2.08 20.23
N VAL A 340 -8.66 1.50 19.91
CA VAL A 340 -9.97 2.03 20.32
C VAL A 340 -10.72 1.01 21.18
N SER A 341 -11.21 1.44 22.34
CA SER A 341 -12.10 0.61 23.15
C SER A 341 -13.53 0.66 22.59
N HIS A 342 -14.30 -0.42 22.79
CA HIS A 342 -15.67 -0.49 22.30
C HIS A 342 -16.61 0.63 22.81
N SER A 343 -16.34 1.16 24.03
CA SER A 343 -17.11 2.25 24.62
C SER A 343 -16.86 3.60 23.96
N ASP A 344 -15.63 3.84 23.49
CA ASP A 344 -15.24 5.13 22.93
C ASP A 344 -15.78 5.30 21.50
N MET A 345 -16.10 4.18 20.84
CA MET A 345 -16.52 4.15 19.44
C MET A 345 -17.92 4.70 19.21
N SER A 346 -18.86 4.40 20.10
CA SER A 346 -20.24 4.89 19.97
C SER A 346 -20.33 6.41 20.07
N GLU A 347 -19.48 7.03 20.89
CA GLU A 347 -19.36 8.48 21.01
C GLU A 347 -18.70 9.09 19.76
N LEU A 348 -17.65 8.46 19.25
CA LEU A 348 -16.95 8.86 18.03
C LEU A 348 -17.86 8.94 16.79
N PHE A 349 -18.74 7.94 16.60
CA PHE A 349 -19.68 7.94 15.47
C PHE A 349 -20.75 9.01 15.55
N ALA A 350 -21.15 9.40 16.76
CA ALA A 350 -22.16 10.44 16.96
C ALA A 350 -21.67 11.83 16.53
N GLU A 351 -20.37 12.06 16.49
CA GLU A 351 -19.76 13.35 16.16
C GLU A 351 -19.41 13.51 14.66
N LEU A 352 -19.47 12.40 13.85
CA LEU A 352 -19.18 12.49 12.43
C LEU A 352 -20.30 13.22 11.69
N ASN A 353 -19.96 14.30 11.00
CA ASN A 353 -20.88 15.01 10.11
C ASN A 353 -21.27 14.16 8.90
N ASN A 354 -22.54 14.22 8.51
CA ASN A 354 -23.16 13.36 7.49
C ASN A 354 -22.94 13.83 6.05
N ASP A 355 -22.14 14.86 5.80
CA ASP A 355 -21.98 15.41 4.46
C ASP A 355 -21.01 14.57 3.64
N CYS A 356 -21.58 13.79 2.72
CA CYS A 356 -20.86 12.87 1.82
C CYS A 356 -20.34 13.56 0.55
N GLU A 357 -20.47 14.87 0.43
CA GLU A 357 -19.95 15.61 -0.72
C GLU A 357 -18.45 15.86 -0.59
N LEU A 358 -17.76 15.83 -1.73
CA LEU A 358 -16.37 16.30 -1.79
C LEU A 358 -16.33 17.76 -1.33
N PRO A 359 -15.48 18.11 -0.35
CA PRO A 359 -15.31 19.50 0.02
C PRO A 359 -14.99 20.36 -1.22
N ASN A 360 -15.69 21.50 -1.36
CA ASN A 360 -15.49 22.37 -2.54
C ASN A 360 -14.03 22.82 -2.66
N ILE A 361 -13.35 22.98 -1.55
CA ILE A 361 -11.92 23.29 -1.51
C ILE A 361 -11.05 22.21 -2.19
N LEU A 362 -11.44 20.95 -2.14
CA LEU A 362 -10.76 19.88 -2.87
C LEU A 362 -11.04 19.97 -4.36
N LEU A 363 -12.29 20.22 -4.74
CA LEU A 363 -12.68 20.41 -6.13
C LEU A 363 -11.98 21.61 -6.77
N ASP A 364 -12.01 22.77 -6.10
CA ASP A 364 -11.35 23.98 -6.59
C ASP A 364 -9.83 23.84 -6.73
N LYS A 365 -9.19 23.13 -5.80
CA LYS A 365 -7.74 22.89 -5.83
C LYS A 365 -7.34 21.84 -6.85
N ILE A 366 -8.17 20.84 -7.05
CA ILE A 366 -8.04 19.87 -8.14
C ILE A 366 -8.11 20.58 -9.49
N GLU A 367 -9.09 21.48 -9.68
CA GLU A 367 -9.27 22.24 -10.92
C GLU A 367 -8.20 23.33 -11.14
N SER A 368 -7.72 23.97 -10.09
CA SER A 368 -6.74 25.07 -10.18
C SER A 368 -5.28 24.62 -10.18
N GLY A 369 -4.99 23.42 -9.75
CA GLY A 369 -3.61 22.92 -9.57
C GLY A 369 -2.81 23.65 -8.49
N ASP A 370 -3.46 24.55 -7.71
CA ASP A 370 -2.82 25.34 -6.65
C ASP A 370 -3.28 24.87 -5.27
N LEU A 371 -2.47 24.03 -4.66
CA LEU A 371 -2.73 23.45 -3.36
C LEU A 371 -2.11 24.24 -2.20
N GLY A 372 -1.52 25.39 -2.49
CA GLY A 372 -1.23 26.45 -1.54
C GLY A 372 -0.74 26.05 -0.15
N VAL A 373 0.15 25.07 -0.04
CA VAL A 373 0.92 24.87 1.19
C VAL A 373 2.19 25.72 1.06
N LYS A 374 2.16 26.91 1.68
CA LYS A 374 3.35 27.71 1.92
C LYS A 374 3.84 27.48 3.32
#